data_356f6bddfc171e99ec09dfb89a87b8f6
#
_entry.id   356f6bddfc171e99ec09dfb89a87b8f6
#
_cell.length_a   1.000
_cell.length_b   1.000
_cell.length_c   1.000
_cell.angle_alpha   90.00
_cell.angle_beta   90.00
_cell.angle_gamma   90.00
#
_symmetry.space_group_name_H-M   'P 1'
#
loop_
_entity.id
_entity.type
_entity.pdbx_description
1 polymer ?
#
loop_
_entity_poly.entity_id
_entity_poly.type
_entity_poly.pdbx_seq_one_letter_code
_entity_poly.pdbx_strand_id
1 'polypeptide(L)'
;DDITATVVPPSAAIAGADLEVCIDTGTIILTGSNSPSNGLSGTGFWSGNGITSGGQYTVSTVGVYTFTYSYGSGTCLTTDSMDLTVHDLPVVDAGLDVSFCIDDTIQLLTGSPLGGVWSGSGVNSGGAFDPSSVSPGTYTLTYTYTDGNSCVNSDTRDITVNGLPVVDAGSDITECDQSIPVT
;
A
#
# COMPACT_ATOMS: atom_id res chain seq x y z
N ASP A 1 -30.16 23.16 59.16
CA ASP A 1 -29.48 23.35 57.86
C ASP A 1 -29.90 22.19 56.94
N ASP A 2 -30.72 22.52 55.93
CA ASP A 2 -31.15 21.55 54.92
C ASP A 2 -30.01 21.31 53.91
N ILE A 3 -29.41 20.14 53.90
CA ILE A 3 -28.41 19.73 52.91
C ILE A 3 -29.15 19.26 51.64
N THR A 4 -29.24 20.07 50.63
CA THR A 4 -29.75 19.67 49.31
C THR A 4 -28.64 18.95 48.52
N ALA A 5 -28.74 17.64 48.39
CA ALA A 5 -27.87 16.87 47.50
C ALA A 5 -28.40 16.97 46.08
N THR A 6 -27.62 17.61 45.19
CA THR A 6 -27.92 17.63 43.77
C THR A 6 -27.32 16.38 43.11
N VAL A 7 -28.15 15.48 42.62
CA VAL A 7 -27.70 14.33 41.85
C VAL A 7 -27.48 14.78 40.39
N VAL A 8 -26.22 14.82 39.94
CA VAL A 8 -25.85 15.10 38.55
C VAL A 8 -25.68 13.76 37.84
N PRO A 9 -26.38 13.50 36.71
CA PRO A 9 -26.16 12.25 35.99
C PRO A 9 -24.71 12.17 35.46
N PRO A 10 -24.11 10.97 35.38
CA PRO A 10 -22.78 10.80 34.84
C PRO A 10 -22.74 11.20 33.39
N SER A 11 -21.61 11.80 32.96
CA SER A 11 -21.36 12.03 31.53
C SER A 11 -21.15 10.69 30.84
N ALA A 12 -21.76 10.46 29.69
CA ALA A 12 -21.55 9.24 28.92
C ALA A 12 -20.15 9.22 28.28
N ALA A 13 -19.43 8.12 28.42
CA ALA A 13 -18.22 7.89 27.64
C ALA A 13 -18.60 7.71 26.15
N ILE A 14 -17.72 8.17 25.23
CA ILE A 14 -17.88 8.01 23.78
C ILE A 14 -16.53 7.56 23.24
N ALA A 15 -16.45 6.30 22.79
CA ALA A 15 -15.26 5.71 22.18
C ALA A 15 -15.03 6.18 20.73
N GLY A 16 -16.10 6.60 20.05
CA GLY A 16 -16.08 6.94 18.62
C GLY A 16 -16.64 5.82 17.75
N ALA A 17 -16.55 6.01 16.44
CA ALA A 17 -16.95 5.01 15.47
C ALA A 17 -15.90 3.91 15.32
N ASP A 18 -16.32 2.73 14.87
CA ASP A 18 -15.42 1.66 14.47
C ASP A 18 -14.45 2.12 13.38
N LEU A 19 -13.25 1.58 13.38
CA LEU A 19 -12.16 1.97 12.50
C LEU A 19 -11.61 0.75 11.75
N GLU A 20 -11.28 0.94 10.49
CA GLU A 20 -10.60 -0.05 9.66
C GLU A 20 -9.24 0.49 9.23
N VAL A 21 -8.20 -0.34 9.33
CA VAL A 21 -6.83 -0.01 8.96
C VAL A 21 -6.12 -1.19 8.33
N CYS A 22 -5.03 -0.94 7.61
CA CYS A 22 -4.16 -1.99 7.10
C CYS A 22 -3.06 -2.35 8.12
N ILE A 23 -2.52 -3.56 8.02
CA ILE A 23 -1.49 -4.07 8.94
C ILE A 23 -0.22 -3.21 8.98
N ASP A 24 0.07 -2.47 7.93
CA ASP A 24 1.24 -1.59 7.79
C ASP A 24 1.00 -0.14 8.25
N THR A 25 -0.20 0.17 8.78
CA THR A 25 -0.56 1.52 9.26
C THR A 25 0.36 2.02 10.38
N GLY A 26 0.98 1.10 11.13
CA GLY A 26 1.88 1.45 12.23
C GLY A 26 1.14 1.80 13.51
N THR A 27 1.48 2.92 14.15
CA THR A 27 0.88 3.33 15.43
C THR A 27 -0.26 4.32 15.19
N ILE A 28 -1.44 4.03 15.77
CA ILE A 28 -2.62 4.89 15.76
C ILE A 28 -2.90 5.45 17.16
N ILE A 29 -3.63 6.55 17.21
CA ILE A 29 -4.08 7.17 18.46
C ILE A 29 -5.60 7.28 18.44
N LEU A 30 -6.26 6.54 19.31
CA LEU A 30 -7.71 6.62 19.50
C LEU A 30 -8.05 7.77 20.45
N THR A 31 -9.05 8.54 20.10
CA THR A 31 -9.52 9.66 20.92
C THR A 31 -10.92 9.42 21.42
N GLY A 32 -11.08 9.33 22.74
CA GLY A 32 -12.39 9.25 23.37
C GLY A 32 -12.88 10.62 23.85
N SER A 33 -14.17 10.75 23.99
CA SER A 33 -14.82 11.97 24.49
C SER A 33 -15.93 11.62 25.49
N ASN A 34 -16.57 12.65 26.05
CA ASN A 34 -17.71 12.48 26.94
C ASN A 34 -18.85 13.45 26.60
N SER A 35 -20.10 13.05 26.81
CA SER A 35 -21.28 13.86 26.53
C SER A 35 -22.43 13.58 27.52
N PRO A 36 -23.17 14.63 28.00
CA PRO A 36 -22.78 16.03 27.94
C PRO A 36 -21.66 16.32 28.95
N SER A 37 -20.84 17.36 28.67
CA SER A 37 -19.86 17.83 29.65
C SER A 37 -20.61 18.58 30.76
N ASN A 38 -20.88 17.90 31.86
CA ASN A 38 -21.62 18.46 33.02
C ASN A 38 -20.72 19.17 34.04
N GLY A 39 -19.51 19.53 33.64
CA GLY A 39 -18.52 20.22 34.49
C GLY A 39 -17.86 19.32 35.54
N LEU A 40 -18.14 18.01 35.53
CA LEU A 40 -17.44 17.06 36.37
C LEU A 40 -16.07 16.75 35.75
N SER A 41 -15.03 17.00 36.57
CA SER A 41 -13.64 16.69 36.20
C SER A 41 -13.45 15.18 36.23
N GLY A 42 -13.50 14.52 35.08
CA GLY A 42 -13.15 13.11 34.93
C GLY A 42 -11.97 12.96 33.96
N THR A 43 -11.10 12.00 34.23
CA THR A 43 -10.08 11.58 33.26
C THR A 43 -10.61 10.38 32.50
N GLY A 44 -10.68 10.47 31.19
CA GLY A 44 -10.96 9.32 30.34
C GLY A 44 -9.71 8.48 30.12
N PHE A 45 -9.88 7.17 30.02
CA PHE A 45 -8.79 6.25 29.71
C PHE A 45 -9.27 5.10 28.82
N TRP A 46 -8.36 4.63 27.98
CA TRP A 46 -8.57 3.47 27.14
C TRP A 46 -8.11 2.19 27.82
N SER A 47 -8.77 1.08 27.48
CA SER A 47 -8.40 -0.27 27.87
C SER A 47 -8.70 -1.26 26.76
N GLY A 48 -7.96 -2.36 26.72
CA GLY A 48 -8.07 -3.41 25.71
C GLY A 48 -6.70 -4.00 25.41
N ASN A 49 -6.65 -4.93 24.46
CA ASN A 49 -5.45 -5.67 24.11
C ASN A 49 -4.37 -4.77 23.51
N GLY A 50 -3.31 -4.48 24.27
CA GLY A 50 -2.13 -3.76 23.80
C GLY A 50 -2.28 -2.23 23.63
N ILE A 51 -3.47 -1.67 23.97
CA ILE A 51 -3.65 -0.21 23.94
C ILE A 51 -3.13 0.41 25.23
N THR A 52 -2.50 1.58 25.13
CA THR A 52 -2.16 2.39 26.30
C THR A 52 -3.38 3.12 26.85
N SER A 53 -3.36 3.50 28.13
CA SER A 53 -4.45 4.29 28.73
C SER A 53 -4.70 5.61 28.01
N GLY A 54 -3.70 6.14 27.31
CA GLY A 54 -3.80 7.34 26.47
C GLY A 54 -4.35 7.11 25.05
N GLY A 55 -4.74 5.87 24.71
CA GLY A 55 -5.33 5.54 23.41
C GLY A 55 -4.31 5.20 22.31
N GLN A 56 -3.04 5.04 22.62
CA GLN A 56 -2.04 4.64 21.65
C GLN A 56 -2.04 3.12 21.45
N TYR A 57 -2.17 2.67 20.20
CA TYR A 57 -2.13 1.27 19.80
C TYR A 57 -1.21 1.09 18.59
N THR A 58 -0.33 0.09 18.64
CA THR A 58 0.54 -0.28 17.52
C THR A 58 -0.07 -1.49 16.80
N VAL A 59 -0.42 -1.28 15.55
CA VAL A 59 -0.96 -2.31 14.67
C VAL A 59 0.14 -3.34 14.39
N SER A 60 -0.10 -4.62 14.64
CA SER A 60 0.91 -5.66 14.51
C SER A 60 0.38 -7.00 13.99
N THR A 61 -0.92 -7.22 14.07
CA THR A 61 -1.56 -8.47 13.61
C THR A 61 -2.93 -8.18 13.02
N VAL A 62 -3.31 -8.97 12.01
CA VAL A 62 -4.63 -8.94 11.37
C VAL A 62 -5.69 -9.44 12.35
N GLY A 63 -6.87 -8.82 12.36
CA GLY A 63 -7.99 -9.22 13.20
C GLY A 63 -8.87 -8.06 13.63
N VAL A 64 -9.84 -8.36 14.49
CA VAL A 64 -10.74 -7.36 15.10
C VAL A 64 -10.37 -7.21 16.57
N TYR A 65 -10.19 -5.98 17.00
CA TYR A 65 -9.78 -5.60 18.35
C TYR A 65 -10.81 -4.66 18.95
N THR A 66 -11.46 -5.08 20.04
CA THR A 66 -12.39 -4.22 20.77
C THR A 66 -11.63 -3.42 21.81
N PHE A 67 -11.74 -2.10 21.77
CA PHE A 67 -11.22 -1.18 22.76
C PHE A 67 -12.34 -0.49 23.51
N THR A 68 -12.15 -0.32 24.81
CA THR A 68 -13.13 0.33 25.67
C THR A 68 -12.58 1.64 26.21
N TYR A 69 -13.33 2.71 25.98
CA TYR A 69 -13.10 4.01 26.59
C TYR A 69 -13.93 4.16 27.85
N SER A 70 -13.29 4.50 28.95
CA SER A 70 -13.93 4.70 30.26
C SER A 70 -13.79 6.16 30.67
N TYR A 71 -14.88 6.74 31.20
CA TYR A 71 -14.88 8.12 31.68
C TYR A 71 -15.58 8.20 33.03
N GLY A 72 -15.00 8.98 33.97
CA GLY A 72 -15.52 9.15 35.30
C GLY A 72 -14.72 8.38 36.36
N SER A 73 -15.28 8.21 37.56
CA SER A 73 -14.67 7.48 38.68
C SER A 73 -15.68 6.87 39.61
N GLY A 74 -15.29 5.80 40.28
CA GLY A 74 -16.12 5.12 41.28
C GLY A 74 -17.46 4.65 40.72
N THR A 75 -18.58 4.99 41.40
CA THR A 75 -19.94 4.62 40.96
C THR A 75 -20.46 5.44 39.78
N CYS A 76 -19.74 6.50 39.36
CA CYS A 76 -20.07 7.36 38.22
C CYS A 76 -19.23 7.05 37.00
N LEU A 77 -18.59 5.87 36.94
CA LEU A 77 -17.85 5.40 35.76
C LEU A 77 -18.83 4.99 34.67
N THR A 78 -18.61 5.51 33.44
CA THR A 78 -19.32 5.09 32.22
C THR A 78 -18.31 4.54 31.22
N THR A 79 -18.76 3.65 30.36
CA THR A 79 -17.91 3.00 29.35
C THR A 79 -18.61 2.98 28.01
N ASP A 80 -17.81 3.06 26.94
CA ASP A 80 -18.23 2.85 25.56
C ASP A 80 -17.13 2.08 24.82
N SER A 81 -17.47 1.35 23.78
CA SER A 81 -16.53 0.49 23.04
C SER A 81 -16.56 0.79 21.56
N MET A 82 -15.41 0.60 20.91
CA MET A 82 -15.28 0.59 19.46
C MET A 82 -14.48 -0.62 19.01
N ASP A 83 -14.69 -1.04 17.78
CA ASP A 83 -13.92 -2.08 17.13
C ASP A 83 -12.91 -1.47 16.14
N LEU A 84 -11.68 -1.97 16.20
CA LEU A 84 -10.65 -1.74 15.20
C LEU A 84 -10.49 -3.01 14.38
N THR A 85 -10.79 -2.94 13.10
CA THR A 85 -10.52 -4.03 12.15
C THR A 85 -9.19 -3.77 11.46
N VAL A 86 -8.25 -4.72 11.59
CA VAL A 86 -6.95 -4.69 10.90
C VAL A 86 -6.99 -5.66 9.74
N HIS A 87 -6.85 -5.14 8.53
CA HIS A 87 -6.81 -5.91 7.29
C HIS A 87 -5.39 -6.27 6.90
N ASP A 88 -5.23 -7.42 6.23
CA ASP A 88 -3.95 -7.80 5.62
C ASP A 88 -3.70 -6.98 4.35
N LEU A 89 -2.44 -6.94 3.91
CA LEU A 89 -2.12 -6.37 2.61
C LEU A 89 -2.49 -7.36 1.49
N PRO A 90 -2.92 -6.88 0.32
CA PRO A 90 -3.15 -7.75 -0.83
C PRO A 90 -1.85 -8.45 -1.25
N VAL A 91 -1.95 -9.71 -1.67
CA VAL A 91 -0.83 -10.41 -2.31
C VAL A 91 -0.72 -9.90 -3.75
N VAL A 92 0.41 -9.29 -4.09
CA VAL A 92 0.67 -8.68 -5.40
C VAL A 92 1.80 -9.42 -6.09
N ASP A 93 1.66 -9.67 -7.40
CA ASP A 93 2.65 -10.33 -8.24
C ASP A 93 2.77 -9.57 -9.57
N ALA A 94 3.93 -9.00 -9.82
CA ALA A 94 4.27 -8.29 -11.07
C ALA A 94 4.66 -9.26 -12.21
N GLY A 95 4.79 -10.55 -11.93
CA GLY A 95 5.23 -11.58 -12.85
C GLY A 95 6.76 -11.69 -12.95
N LEU A 96 7.22 -12.62 -13.78
CA LEU A 96 8.65 -12.93 -13.92
C LEU A 96 9.38 -11.88 -14.75
N ASP A 97 10.68 -11.74 -14.50
CA ASP A 97 11.58 -10.94 -15.31
C ASP A 97 11.59 -11.43 -16.77
N VAL A 98 11.72 -10.48 -17.70
CA VAL A 98 11.67 -10.79 -19.14
C VAL A 98 12.62 -9.86 -19.92
N SER A 99 13.04 -10.36 -21.09
CA SER A 99 13.91 -9.58 -22.01
C SER A 99 13.21 -9.37 -23.33
N PHE A 100 13.36 -8.18 -23.90
CA PHE A 100 12.89 -7.77 -25.23
C PHE A 100 14.04 -7.20 -26.05
N CYS A 101 13.88 -7.20 -27.38
CA CYS A 101 14.73 -6.40 -28.26
C CYS A 101 14.20 -4.96 -28.33
N ILE A 102 15.09 -3.99 -28.59
CA ILE A 102 14.71 -2.58 -28.68
C ILE A 102 13.72 -2.29 -29.83
N ASP A 103 13.67 -3.16 -30.84
CA ASP A 103 12.76 -3.09 -32.01
C ASP A 103 11.51 -3.98 -31.86
N ASP A 104 11.32 -4.61 -30.69
CA ASP A 104 10.09 -5.34 -30.43
C ASP A 104 8.89 -4.37 -30.35
N THR A 105 7.72 -4.88 -30.75
CA THR A 105 6.46 -4.13 -30.62
C THR A 105 6.09 -3.94 -29.15
N ILE A 106 5.18 -2.99 -28.89
CA ILE A 106 4.64 -2.75 -27.54
C ILE A 106 4.16 -4.07 -26.92
N GLN A 107 4.65 -4.34 -25.72
CA GLN A 107 4.33 -5.53 -24.91
C GLN A 107 3.32 -5.18 -23.82
N LEU A 108 2.28 -5.99 -23.68
CA LEU A 108 1.32 -5.81 -22.60
C LEU A 108 1.73 -6.64 -21.37
N LEU A 109 2.14 -5.97 -20.31
CA LEU A 109 2.47 -6.58 -19.04
C LEU A 109 1.19 -6.80 -18.23
N THR A 110 1.14 -7.93 -17.54
CA THR A 110 0.02 -8.27 -16.64
C THR A 110 0.55 -8.53 -15.24
N GLY A 111 -0.12 -7.95 -14.24
CA GLY A 111 0.12 -8.24 -12.82
C GLY A 111 -1.11 -8.89 -12.18
N SER A 112 -0.94 -9.43 -11.00
CA SER A 112 -2.01 -10.05 -10.21
C SER A 112 -2.05 -9.42 -8.82
N PRO A 113 -3.25 -9.10 -8.25
CA PRO A 113 -4.59 -9.17 -8.85
C PRO A 113 -4.76 -8.18 -10.02
N LEU A 114 -5.75 -8.43 -10.89
CA LEU A 114 -6.04 -7.51 -12.00
C LEU A 114 -6.58 -6.16 -11.48
N GLY A 115 -6.28 -5.09 -12.22
CA GLY A 115 -6.77 -3.73 -11.89
C GLY A 115 -5.76 -2.87 -11.13
N GLY A 116 -4.55 -3.37 -10.89
CA GLY A 116 -3.44 -2.55 -10.39
C GLY A 116 -2.85 -1.64 -11.45
N VAL A 117 -1.88 -0.85 -11.06
CA VAL A 117 -1.26 0.21 -11.85
C VAL A 117 0.23 -0.06 -12.00
N TRP A 118 0.72 0.00 -13.24
CA TRP A 118 2.13 -0.08 -13.56
C TRP A 118 2.81 1.29 -13.48
N SER A 119 4.09 1.28 -13.09
CA SER A 119 4.96 2.46 -13.09
C SER A 119 6.40 2.08 -13.37
N GLY A 120 7.16 3.02 -13.95
CA GLY A 120 8.55 2.85 -14.33
C GLY A 120 8.84 3.37 -15.73
N SER A 121 10.09 3.27 -16.16
CA SER A 121 10.50 3.75 -17.48
C SER A 121 9.98 2.84 -18.60
N GLY A 122 9.42 3.41 -19.63
CA GLY A 122 8.95 2.68 -20.83
C GLY A 122 7.57 2.04 -20.70
N VAL A 123 6.93 2.08 -19.53
CA VAL A 123 5.60 1.51 -19.29
C VAL A 123 4.57 2.59 -18.98
N ASN A 124 3.35 2.42 -19.46
CA ASN A 124 2.22 3.22 -19.01
C ASN A 124 1.46 2.56 -17.84
N SER A 125 0.55 3.29 -17.22
CA SER A 125 -0.24 2.80 -16.06
C SER A 125 -1.05 1.53 -16.35
N GLY A 126 -1.41 1.27 -17.60
CA GLY A 126 -2.15 0.09 -18.03
C GLY A 126 -1.26 -1.12 -18.37
N GLY A 127 0.06 -1.02 -18.21
CA GLY A 127 1.02 -2.10 -18.46
C GLY A 127 1.54 -2.21 -19.89
N ALA A 128 1.22 -1.27 -20.77
CA ALA A 128 1.83 -1.25 -22.11
C ALA A 128 3.27 -0.74 -22.00
N PHE A 129 4.23 -1.62 -22.23
CA PHE A 129 5.66 -1.35 -22.26
C PHE A 129 6.14 -1.23 -23.70
N ASP A 130 6.82 -0.12 -24.02
CA ASP A 130 7.39 0.13 -25.33
C ASP A 130 8.93 0.07 -25.26
N PRO A 131 9.55 -1.04 -25.74
CA PRO A 131 11.00 -1.20 -25.71
C PRO A 131 11.74 -0.10 -26.49
N SER A 132 11.12 0.45 -27.53
CA SER A 132 11.74 1.50 -28.37
C SER A 132 11.80 2.87 -27.67
N SER A 133 11.03 3.05 -26.61
CA SER A 133 10.99 4.30 -25.83
C SER A 133 12.13 4.45 -24.84
N VAL A 134 12.95 3.41 -24.66
CA VAL A 134 14.08 3.37 -23.72
C VAL A 134 15.36 2.90 -24.39
N SER A 135 16.51 3.19 -23.81
CA SER A 135 17.80 2.68 -24.29
C SER A 135 17.99 1.21 -23.90
N PRO A 136 18.90 0.45 -24.56
CA PRO A 136 19.30 -0.87 -24.07
C PRO A 136 19.77 -0.83 -22.61
N GLY A 137 19.23 -1.73 -21.77
CA GLY A 137 19.49 -1.77 -20.34
C GLY A 137 18.41 -2.53 -19.56
N THR A 138 18.52 -2.58 -18.24
CA THR A 138 17.54 -3.21 -17.36
C THR A 138 16.75 -2.13 -16.62
N TYR A 139 15.43 -2.32 -16.58
CA TYR A 139 14.45 -1.39 -15.99
C TYR A 139 13.58 -2.14 -14.98
N THR A 140 13.63 -1.72 -13.73
CA THR A 140 12.73 -2.22 -12.68
C THR A 140 11.39 -1.50 -12.82
N LEU A 141 10.34 -2.27 -13.09
CA LEU A 141 8.96 -1.78 -13.14
C LEU A 141 8.22 -2.23 -11.88
N THR A 142 7.32 -1.38 -11.39
CA THR A 142 6.52 -1.65 -10.20
C THR A 142 5.06 -1.81 -10.59
N TYR A 143 4.44 -2.88 -10.09
CA TYR A 143 3.00 -3.09 -10.14
C TYR A 143 2.41 -2.85 -8.76
N THR A 144 1.49 -1.88 -8.63
CA THR A 144 0.84 -1.50 -7.38
C THR A 144 -0.64 -1.84 -7.45
N TYR A 145 -1.15 -2.50 -6.42
CA TYR A 145 -2.56 -2.86 -6.31
C TYR A 145 -3.15 -2.35 -4.99
N THR A 146 -4.38 -1.83 -5.08
CA THR A 146 -5.20 -1.42 -3.93
C THR A 146 -6.42 -2.32 -3.86
N ASP A 147 -6.66 -2.93 -2.72
CA ASP A 147 -7.81 -3.82 -2.51
C ASP A 147 -9.10 -3.07 -2.14
N GLY A 148 -10.18 -3.83 -1.85
CA GLY A 148 -11.48 -3.28 -1.46
C GLY A 148 -11.50 -2.60 -0.09
N ASN A 149 -10.50 -2.84 0.75
CA ASN A 149 -10.34 -2.23 2.08
C ASN A 149 -9.38 -1.02 2.04
N SER A 150 -8.97 -0.60 0.84
CA SER A 150 -7.99 0.47 0.62
C SER A 150 -6.57 0.12 1.08
N CYS A 151 -6.25 -1.15 1.30
CA CYS A 151 -4.89 -1.60 1.58
C CYS A 151 -4.10 -1.69 0.27
N VAL A 152 -2.87 -1.14 0.31
CA VAL A 152 -2.01 -1.01 -0.86
C VAL A 152 -0.79 -1.91 -0.70
N ASN A 153 -0.47 -2.65 -1.75
CA ASN A 153 0.79 -3.39 -1.82
C ASN A 153 1.35 -3.33 -3.25
N SER A 154 2.62 -3.63 -3.41
CA SER A 154 3.28 -3.61 -4.71
C SER A 154 4.31 -4.71 -4.82
N ASP A 155 4.60 -5.09 -6.06
CA ASP A 155 5.67 -5.98 -6.44
C ASP A 155 6.41 -5.41 -7.64
N THR A 156 7.63 -5.90 -7.89
CA THR A 156 8.50 -5.40 -8.96
C THR A 156 8.95 -6.53 -9.87
N ARG A 157 9.18 -6.21 -11.14
CA ARG A 157 9.86 -7.08 -12.10
C ARG A 157 10.87 -6.28 -12.91
N ASP A 158 11.92 -6.98 -13.34
CA ASP A 158 12.92 -6.40 -14.22
C ASP A 158 12.63 -6.72 -15.69
N ILE A 159 12.71 -5.68 -16.53
CA ILE A 159 12.65 -5.79 -17.98
C ILE A 159 14.02 -5.44 -18.55
N THR A 160 14.64 -6.38 -19.27
CA THR A 160 15.90 -6.14 -19.97
C THR A 160 15.63 -5.84 -21.43
N VAL A 161 16.03 -4.64 -21.89
CA VAL A 161 15.96 -4.27 -23.32
C VAL A 161 17.33 -4.47 -23.93
N ASN A 162 17.41 -5.35 -24.91
CA ASN A 162 18.62 -5.67 -25.66
C ASN A 162 18.73 -4.78 -26.91
N GLY A 163 19.93 -4.28 -27.17
CA GLY A 163 20.24 -3.59 -28.42
C GLY A 163 20.29 -4.56 -29.60
N LEU A 164 20.15 -4.01 -30.80
CA LEU A 164 20.34 -4.81 -32.02
C LEU A 164 21.80 -5.23 -32.16
N PRO A 165 22.06 -6.44 -32.70
CA PRO A 165 23.42 -6.87 -33.00
C PRO A 165 24.05 -5.97 -34.06
N VAL A 166 25.32 -5.64 -33.89
CA VAL A 166 26.10 -4.96 -34.93
C VAL A 166 26.54 -6.03 -35.92
N VAL A 167 26.09 -5.88 -37.18
CA VAL A 167 26.46 -6.77 -38.24
C VAL A 167 27.40 -6.02 -39.20
N ASP A 168 28.58 -6.57 -39.44
CA ASP A 168 29.55 -6.06 -40.44
C ASP A 168 29.79 -7.14 -41.50
N ALA A 169 29.43 -6.87 -42.73
CA ALA A 169 29.65 -7.76 -43.87
C ALA A 169 31.08 -7.71 -44.39
N GLY A 170 31.94 -6.86 -43.80
CA GLY A 170 33.28 -6.62 -44.30
C GLY A 170 33.32 -5.69 -45.52
N SER A 171 34.52 -5.46 -46.00
CA SER A 171 34.72 -4.64 -47.19
C SER A 171 34.39 -5.43 -48.47
N ASP A 172 33.79 -4.76 -49.43
CA ASP A 172 33.55 -5.32 -50.78
C ASP A 172 34.89 -5.81 -51.40
N ILE A 173 34.89 -7.03 -51.88
CA ILE A 173 36.04 -7.59 -52.61
C ILE A 173 35.80 -7.32 -54.11
N THR A 174 36.71 -6.58 -54.74
CA THR A 174 36.75 -6.45 -56.19
C THR A 174 37.75 -7.47 -56.75
N GLU A 175 37.26 -8.50 -57.42
CA GLU A 175 38.13 -9.41 -58.22
C GLU A 175 38.23 -8.88 -59.62
N CYS A 176 39.48 -8.87 -60.14
CA CYS A 176 39.71 -8.66 -61.57
C CYS A 176 39.51 -10.00 -62.30
N ASP A 177 38.53 -10.04 -63.18
CA ASP A 177 38.37 -11.21 -64.07
C ASP A 177 39.52 -11.22 -65.08
N GLN A 178 40.48 -12.09 -64.84
CA GLN A 178 41.62 -12.34 -65.80
C GLN A 178 41.32 -13.42 -66.82
N SER A 179 40.09 -13.61 -67.21
CA SER A 179 39.73 -14.52 -68.29
C SER A 179 39.75 -13.84 -69.65
N ILE A 180 40.89 -13.30 -70.06
CA ILE A 180 41.14 -12.93 -71.43
C ILE A 180 42.07 -14.01 -72.05
N PRO A 181 41.59 -14.89 -72.95
CA PRO A 181 42.49 -15.79 -73.67
C PRO A 181 43.32 -14.97 -74.63
N VAL A 182 44.65 -15.00 -74.47
CA VAL A 182 45.55 -14.46 -75.48
C VAL A 182 45.65 -15.49 -76.59
N THR A 183 45.10 -15.18 -77.80
CA THR A 183 45.31 -15.93 -79.01
C THR A 183 46.61 -15.48 -79.73
#